data_dd89e2eed64b7950c22fc4ee92704349
#
_entry.id   dd89e2eed64b7950c22fc4ee92704349
#
_cell.length_a   1.000
_cell.length_b   1.000
_cell.length_c   1.000
_cell.angle_alpha   90.00
_cell.angle_beta   90.00
_cell.angle_gamma   90.00
#
_symmetry.space_group_name_H-M   'P 1'
#
loop_
_entity.id
_entity.type
_entity.pdbx_description
1 polymer ?
#
loop_
_entity_poly.entity_id
_entity_poly.type
_entity_poly.pdbx_seq_one_letter_code
_entity_poly.pdbx_strand_id
1 'polypeptide(L)'
;MRTIFIIFIILFCAIKSIGIAMENKPYHHLPEGKFRNPEGSPVRTGEVNWSFKTFNKEKKKLDMTVPEDHVLKKEFVLESLNKNKNNDYIAWIGHATFIIKLGDTTIITDPVFSKNAGPLIFGPKRYVDPALKLNEIPKIDLFLLTHNHYDHLDISTIRKFPYKDANVLTTLKLGKYFTRNRFKNVQELDWFDEVTINDLKITLLPAVHWSKRSLTDTNKTLWGNFLIEHNGKKILFACDTGIGDIYKEIGEKYGPIDISIINIGAYNFYPIMPYKDKSTFHTNPEEALSIA
;
A
#
# COMPACT_ATOMS: atom_id res chain seq x y z
N MET A 1 -46.56 12.15 34.52
CA MET A 1 -46.45 12.79 33.21
C MET A 1 -45.11 13.52 32.97
N ARG A 2 -44.50 14.22 33.93
CA ARG A 2 -43.20 14.91 33.71
C ARG A 2 -42.02 13.97 33.43
N THR A 3 -41.94 12.79 34.04
CA THR A 3 -40.85 11.85 33.90
C THR A 3 -40.80 11.17 32.51
N ILE A 4 -41.94 10.89 31.91
CA ILE A 4 -42.06 10.30 30.58
C ILE A 4 -41.59 11.29 29.48
N PHE A 5 -41.85 12.58 29.69
CA PHE A 5 -41.44 13.63 28.72
C PHE A 5 -39.93 13.84 28.67
N ILE A 6 -39.27 13.69 29.82
CA ILE A 6 -37.77 13.79 29.89
C ILE A 6 -37.11 12.61 29.19
N ILE A 7 -37.64 11.37 29.35
CA ILE A 7 -37.13 10.18 28.68
C ILE A 7 -37.27 10.32 27.15
N PHE A 8 -38.36 10.85 26.65
CA PHE A 8 -38.54 11.07 25.21
C PHE A 8 -37.59 12.14 24.65
N ILE A 9 -37.32 13.21 25.39
CA ILE A 9 -36.37 14.24 24.94
C ILE A 9 -34.93 13.69 24.92
N ILE A 10 -34.52 12.88 25.92
CA ILE A 10 -33.18 12.26 25.96
C ILE A 10 -33.05 11.25 24.83
N LEU A 11 -34.06 10.43 24.54
CA LEU A 11 -34.04 9.47 23.44
C LEU A 11 -34.00 10.20 22.08
N PHE A 12 -34.72 11.30 21.90
CA PHE A 12 -34.70 12.08 20.66
C PHE A 12 -33.35 12.79 20.44
N CYS A 13 -32.74 13.31 21.49
CA CYS A 13 -31.38 13.86 21.44
C CYS A 13 -30.34 12.81 21.16
N ALA A 14 -30.44 11.59 21.75
CA ALA A 14 -29.55 10.49 21.49
C ALA A 14 -29.66 9.99 20.04
N ILE A 15 -30.87 9.89 19.49
CA ILE A 15 -31.09 9.51 18.09
C ILE A 15 -30.54 10.59 17.13
N LYS A 16 -30.75 11.89 17.42
CA LYS A 16 -30.13 12.96 16.64
C LYS A 16 -28.59 12.95 16.74
N SER A 17 -28.01 12.71 17.92
CA SER A 17 -26.56 12.63 18.08
C SER A 17 -25.97 11.41 17.37
N ILE A 18 -26.68 10.28 17.36
CA ILE A 18 -26.27 9.09 16.59
C ILE A 18 -26.40 9.34 15.08
N GLY A 19 -27.48 10.01 14.64
CA GLY A 19 -27.66 10.41 13.24
C GLY A 19 -26.57 11.38 12.77
N ILE A 20 -26.26 12.41 13.56
CA ILE A 20 -25.22 13.40 13.25
C ILE A 20 -23.81 12.75 13.24
N ALA A 21 -23.54 11.78 14.15
CA ALA A 21 -22.29 11.05 14.14
C ALA A 21 -22.15 10.09 12.94
N MET A 22 -23.26 9.65 12.33
CA MET A 22 -23.23 8.84 11.10
C MET A 22 -23.15 9.71 9.83
N GLU A 23 -23.64 10.95 9.85
CA GLU A 23 -23.61 11.88 8.71
C GLU A 23 -22.21 12.46 8.42
N ASN A 24 -21.29 12.39 9.39
CA ASN A 24 -19.94 12.99 9.26
C ASN A 24 -18.81 11.99 8.99
N LYS A 25 -19.10 10.72 8.73
CA LYS A 25 -18.04 9.77 8.36
C LYS A 25 -17.67 9.94 6.89
N PRO A 26 -16.35 9.95 6.56
CA PRO A 26 -15.92 9.95 5.17
C PRO A 26 -16.58 8.84 4.35
N TYR A 27 -16.85 9.09 3.07
CA TYR A 27 -17.52 8.13 2.17
C TYR A 27 -16.97 6.72 2.22
N HIS A 28 -15.67 6.59 2.36
CA HIS A 28 -14.99 5.30 2.35
C HIS A 28 -15.13 4.49 3.65
N HIS A 29 -15.68 5.06 4.72
CA HIS A 29 -15.98 4.35 5.96
C HIS A 29 -17.38 3.73 5.94
N LEU A 30 -17.47 2.41 6.00
CA LEU A 30 -18.73 1.69 6.08
C LEU A 30 -19.18 1.48 7.53
N PRO A 31 -20.50 1.38 7.79
CA PRO A 31 -21.05 1.18 9.15
C PRO A 31 -20.47 -0.03 9.87
N GLU A 32 -20.18 -1.12 9.14
CA GLU A 32 -19.66 -2.38 9.71
C GLU A 32 -18.18 -2.31 10.07
N GLY A 33 -17.57 -1.11 10.01
CA GLY A 33 -16.16 -0.91 10.28
C GLY A 33 -15.24 -1.44 9.17
N LYS A 34 -15.77 -1.55 7.97
CA LYS A 34 -15.03 -1.84 6.73
C LYS A 34 -14.76 -0.55 5.96
N PHE A 35 -13.99 -0.69 4.92
CA PHE A 35 -13.69 0.38 3.97
C PHE A 35 -14.16 0.02 2.57
N ARG A 36 -14.34 1.02 1.72
CA ARG A 36 -14.66 0.88 0.29
C ARG A 36 -13.79 1.82 -0.53
N ASN A 37 -13.71 1.57 -1.83
CA ASN A 37 -12.99 2.41 -2.78
C ASN A 37 -13.60 3.82 -2.89
N PRO A 38 -12.84 4.79 -3.44
CA PRO A 38 -13.36 6.12 -3.76
C PRO A 38 -14.64 6.03 -4.59
N GLU A 39 -15.48 7.04 -4.46
CA GLU A 39 -16.71 7.14 -5.26
C GLU A 39 -16.37 7.13 -6.76
N GLY A 40 -17.22 6.54 -7.58
CA GLY A 40 -16.95 6.40 -9.01
C GLY A 40 -15.91 5.34 -9.39
N SER A 41 -15.30 4.65 -8.40
CA SER A 41 -14.34 3.58 -8.71
C SER A 41 -14.97 2.45 -9.49
N PRO A 42 -14.25 1.83 -10.46
CA PRO A 42 -14.76 0.69 -11.20
C PRO A 42 -15.20 -0.44 -10.28
N VAL A 43 -16.38 -0.97 -10.53
CA VAL A 43 -16.91 -2.13 -9.81
C VAL A 43 -16.66 -3.38 -10.65
N ARG A 44 -16.16 -4.42 -10.03
CA ARG A 44 -15.99 -5.72 -10.68
C ARG A 44 -17.36 -6.29 -11.03
N THR A 45 -17.65 -6.37 -12.32
CA THR A 45 -18.88 -6.94 -12.85
C THR A 45 -18.56 -8.26 -13.53
N GLY A 46 -18.55 -9.35 -12.83
CA GLY A 46 -18.37 -10.65 -13.44
C GLY A 46 -17.96 -11.73 -12.45
N GLU A 47 -18.34 -12.99 -12.75
CA GLU A 47 -17.84 -14.14 -12.02
C GLU A 47 -16.38 -14.39 -12.41
N VAL A 48 -15.50 -14.31 -11.42
CA VAL A 48 -14.11 -14.70 -11.60
C VAL A 48 -14.03 -16.21 -11.51
N ASN A 49 -14.01 -16.85 -12.64
CA ASN A 49 -13.70 -18.28 -12.76
C ASN A 49 -12.20 -18.52 -12.55
N TRP A 50 -11.71 -18.17 -11.36
CA TRP A 50 -10.33 -18.41 -11.00
C TRP A 50 -10.16 -19.88 -10.62
N SER A 51 -9.46 -20.63 -11.49
CA SER A 51 -9.14 -22.02 -11.24
C SER A 51 -7.63 -22.17 -11.02
N PHE A 52 -7.24 -22.60 -9.82
CA PHE A 52 -5.85 -23.00 -9.54
C PHE A 52 -5.30 -24.00 -10.56
N LYS A 53 -6.17 -24.88 -11.08
CA LYS A 53 -5.80 -25.86 -12.11
C LYS A 53 -5.44 -25.17 -13.41
N THR A 54 -6.24 -24.20 -13.85
CA THR A 54 -5.99 -23.40 -15.06
C THR A 54 -4.72 -22.57 -14.91
N PHE A 55 -4.58 -21.86 -13.79
CA PHE A 55 -3.38 -21.09 -13.48
C PHE A 55 -2.12 -21.96 -13.54
N ASN A 56 -2.08 -23.09 -12.85
CA ASN A 56 -0.93 -23.96 -12.84
C ASN A 56 -0.63 -24.59 -14.22
N LYS A 57 -1.66 -24.84 -15.04
CA LYS A 57 -1.49 -25.31 -16.41
C LYS A 57 -0.84 -24.24 -17.29
N GLU A 58 -1.32 -23.00 -17.22
CA GLU A 58 -0.78 -21.90 -18.01
C GLU A 58 0.61 -21.48 -17.54
N LYS A 59 0.84 -21.43 -16.22
CA LYS A 59 2.15 -21.15 -15.63
C LYS A 59 3.24 -22.10 -16.13
N LYS A 60 2.93 -23.39 -16.33
CA LYS A 60 3.90 -24.39 -16.84
C LYS A 60 4.36 -24.10 -18.27
N LYS A 61 3.63 -23.26 -19.02
CA LYS A 61 3.99 -22.89 -20.40
C LYS A 61 4.88 -21.65 -20.44
N LEU A 62 5.05 -20.95 -19.32
CA LEU A 62 5.88 -19.76 -19.24
C LEU A 62 7.34 -20.15 -19.06
N ASP A 63 8.21 -19.49 -19.80
CA ASP A 63 9.65 -19.49 -19.49
C ASP A 63 9.85 -18.68 -18.21
N MET A 64 10.23 -19.37 -17.15
CA MET A 64 10.49 -18.79 -15.83
C MET A 64 11.98 -18.61 -15.57
N THR A 65 12.81 -18.69 -16.61
CA THR A 65 14.25 -18.47 -16.51
C THR A 65 14.52 -17.00 -16.14
N VAL A 66 15.24 -16.80 -15.05
CA VAL A 66 15.69 -15.46 -14.65
C VAL A 66 17.04 -15.21 -15.36
N PRO A 67 17.17 -14.11 -16.13
CA PRO A 67 18.44 -13.73 -16.74
C PRO A 67 19.54 -13.59 -15.69
N GLU A 68 20.77 -13.96 -16.01
CA GLU A 68 21.90 -13.97 -15.07
C GLU A 68 22.15 -12.59 -14.44
N ASP A 69 22.03 -11.53 -15.23
CA ASP A 69 22.26 -10.14 -14.79
C ASP A 69 20.97 -9.41 -14.37
N HIS A 70 19.90 -10.13 -14.08
CA HIS A 70 18.60 -9.50 -13.71
C HIS A 70 18.67 -8.72 -12.39
N VAL A 71 19.52 -9.14 -11.46
CA VAL A 71 19.75 -8.45 -10.19
C VAL A 71 21.19 -7.94 -10.15
N LEU A 72 21.34 -6.67 -9.80
CA LEU A 72 22.66 -6.08 -9.62
C LEU A 72 23.47 -6.84 -8.55
N LYS A 73 24.78 -6.95 -8.76
CA LYS A 73 25.68 -7.57 -7.78
C LYS A 73 25.68 -6.77 -6.49
N LYS A 74 25.65 -7.45 -5.36
CA LYS A 74 25.59 -6.85 -4.02
C LYS A 74 26.67 -5.79 -3.80
N GLU A 75 27.89 -6.08 -4.20
CA GLU A 75 29.05 -5.20 -4.04
C GLU A 75 28.83 -3.88 -4.78
N PHE A 76 28.31 -3.95 -6.00
CA PHE A 76 27.94 -2.77 -6.80
C PHE A 76 26.84 -1.94 -6.14
N VAL A 77 25.81 -2.61 -5.59
CA VAL A 77 24.72 -1.92 -4.89
C VAL A 77 25.22 -1.19 -3.66
N LEU A 78 26.07 -1.86 -2.83
CA LEU A 78 26.63 -1.24 -1.63
C LEU A 78 27.54 -0.06 -1.96
N GLU A 79 28.37 -0.17 -3.00
CA GLU A 79 29.21 0.93 -3.48
C GLU A 79 28.36 2.09 -3.98
N SER A 80 27.32 1.82 -4.78
CA SER A 80 26.39 2.82 -5.30
C SER A 80 25.67 3.56 -4.18
N LEU A 81 25.13 2.86 -3.18
CA LEU A 81 24.49 3.47 -2.01
C LEU A 81 25.47 4.33 -1.22
N ASN A 82 26.71 3.87 -1.01
CA ASN A 82 27.72 4.64 -0.31
C ASN A 82 28.14 5.90 -1.09
N LYS A 83 28.30 5.80 -2.41
CA LYS A 83 28.62 6.95 -3.29
C LYS A 83 27.51 8.01 -3.24
N ASN A 84 26.26 7.59 -3.15
CA ASN A 84 25.09 8.46 -3.14
C ASN A 84 24.54 8.78 -1.74
N LYS A 85 25.27 8.45 -0.67
CA LYS A 85 24.78 8.63 0.71
C LYS A 85 24.36 10.05 1.09
N ASN A 86 24.89 11.07 0.38
CA ASN A 86 24.58 12.49 0.58
C ASN A 86 23.67 13.07 -0.51
N ASN A 87 23.21 12.24 -1.45
CA ASN A 87 22.32 12.62 -2.54
C ASN A 87 20.94 12.04 -2.33
N ASP A 88 19.94 12.67 -2.95
CA ASP A 88 18.62 12.07 -3.09
C ASP A 88 18.68 10.90 -4.09
N TYR A 89 17.99 9.80 -3.78
CA TYR A 89 17.90 8.66 -4.68
C TYR A 89 16.64 7.83 -4.44
N ILE A 90 16.26 7.05 -5.45
CA ILE A 90 15.27 6.00 -5.38
C ILE A 90 15.94 4.69 -5.80
N ALA A 91 15.91 3.68 -4.95
CA ALA A 91 16.43 2.35 -5.21
C ALA A 91 15.31 1.31 -5.13
N TRP A 92 15.04 0.63 -6.24
CA TRP A 92 14.05 -0.45 -6.29
C TRP A 92 14.68 -1.76 -5.79
N ILE A 93 14.10 -2.32 -4.75
CA ILE A 93 14.57 -3.57 -4.12
C ILE A 93 13.85 -4.78 -4.71
N GLY A 94 12.65 -4.57 -5.22
CA GLY A 94 11.79 -5.58 -5.84
C GLY A 94 10.36 -5.51 -5.35
N HIS A 95 9.40 -5.87 -6.21
CA HIS A 95 7.96 -5.71 -5.99
C HIS A 95 7.64 -4.27 -5.60
N ALA A 96 6.94 -4.03 -4.50
CA ALA A 96 6.62 -2.70 -3.98
C ALA A 96 7.64 -2.15 -2.97
N THR A 97 8.79 -2.82 -2.80
CA THR A 97 9.83 -2.39 -1.87
C THR A 97 10.79 -1.43 -2.56
N PHE A 98 10.80 -0.18 -2.09
CA PHE A 98 11.75 0.85 -2.51
C PHE A 98 12.48 1.42 -1.29
N ILE A 99 13.73 1.83 -1.49
CA ILE A 99 14.45 2.71 -0.57
C ILE A 99 14.54 4.07 -1.24
N ILE A 100 13.96 5.09 -0.60
CA ILE A 100 13.92 6.46 -1.09
C ILE A 100 14.68 7.32 -0.09
N LYS A 101 15.73 8.00 -0.52
CA LYS A 101 16.43 8.99 0.30
C LYS A 101 16.11 10.37 -0.20
N LEU A 102 15.66 11.25 0.70
CA LEU A 102 15.38 12.65 0.46
C LEU A 102 15.99 13.46 1.62
N GLY A 103 16.91 14.35 1.30
CA GLY A 103 17.68 15.07 2.32
C GLY A 103 18.34 14.10 3.31
N ASP A 104 18.06 14.27 4.61
CA ASP A 104 18.60 13.40 5.66
C ASP A 104 17.68 12.22 6.02
N THR A 105 16.52 12.10 5.38
CA THR A 105 15.54 11.05 5.69
C THR A 105 15.59 9.92 4.68
N THR A 106 15.75 8.70 5.18
CA THR A 106 15.70 7.47 4.36
C THR A 106 14.39 6.73 4.63
N ILE A 107 13.63 6.51 3.58
CA ILE A 107 12.30 5.89 3.59
C ILE A 107 12.41 4.47 3.07
N ILE A 108 11.63 3.54 3.62
CA ILE A 108 11.37 2.23 2.99
C ILE A 108 9.88 2.06 2.79
N THR A 109 9.48 1.55 1.61
CA THR A 109 8.09 1.28 1.27
C THR A 109 7.82 -0.22 1.24
N ASP A 110 6.70 -0.66 1.78
CA ASP A 110 6.15 -2.03 1.73
C ASP A 110 7.24 -3.14 1.71
N PRO A 111 8.14 -3.20 2.72
CA PRO A 111 9.30 -4.07 2.63
C PRO A 111 8.94 -5.55 2.80
N VAL A 112 9.24 -6.32 1.76
CA VAL A 112 9.08 -7.77 1.72
C VAL A 112 10.44 -8.42 1.46
N PHE A 113 10.99 -9.09 2.47
CA PHE A 113 12.26 -9.84 2.39
C PHE A 113 12.06 -11.34 2.59
N SER A 114 10.82 -11.78 2.83
CA SER A 114 10.48 -13.21 2.90
C SER A 114 10.51 -13.87 1.52
N LYS A 115 10.76 -15.18 1.50
CA LYS A 115 10.72 -16.00 0.28
C LYS A 115 9.31 -16.24 -0.24
N ASN A 116 8.30 -16.12 0.63
CA ASN A 116 6.90 -16.40 0.32
C ASN A 116 6.01 -15.24 0.74
N ALA A 117 5.08 -14.87 -0.12
CA ALA A 117 4.00 -13.92 0.17
C ALA A 117 2.76 -14.70 0.64
N GLY A 118 2.75 -15.07 1.93
CA GLY A 118 1.66 -15.86 2.51
C GLY A 118 1.89 -16.21 3.97
N PRO A 119 0.94 -16.90 4.59
CA PRO A 119 1.10 -17.34 5.96
C PRO A 119 2.16 -18.43 6.07
N LEU A 120 3.12 -18.27 6.97
CA LEU A 120 4.24 -19.18 7.22
C LEU A 120 5.06 -19.46 5.95
N ILE A 121 4.96 -20.69 5.41
CA ILE A 121 5.67 -21.16 4.22
C ILE A 121 4.77 -21.23 2.98
N PHE A 122 3.50 -20.83 3.12
CA PHE A 122 2.53 -20.90 2.03
C PHE A 122 2.50 -19.59 1.23
N GLY A 123 1.82 -19.62 0.09
CA GLY A 123 1.67 -18.49 -0.82
C GLY A 123 2.68 -18.47 -1.96
N PRO A 124 2.58 -17.49 -2.84
CA PRO A 124 3.50 -17.32 -3.95
C PRO A 124 4.94 -17.17 -3.48
N LYS A 125 5.85 -17.85 -4.17
CA LYS A 125 7.29 -17.72 -3.91
C LYS A 125 7.85 -16.53 -4.67
N ARG A 126 8.83 -15.86 -4.06
CA ARG A 126 9.67 -14.90 -4.75
C ARG A 126 10.47 -15.60 -5.86
N TYR A 127 10.48 -15.03 -7.04
CA TYR A 127 11.28 -15.55 -8.17
C TYR A 127 12.73 -15.08 -8.13
N VAL A 128 12.92 -13.83 -7.70
CA VAL A 128 14.20 -13.14 -7.70
C VAL A 128 14.49 -12.63 -6.30
N ASP A 129 15.60 -13.04 -5.71
CA ASP A 129 16.02 -12.53 -4.41
C ASP A 129 16.52 -11.07 -4.56
N PRO A 130 16.31 -10.20 -3.57
CA PRO A 130 16.87 -8.86 -3.58
C PRO A 130 18.39 -8.91 -3.47
N ALA A 131 19.08 -7.92 -4.07
CA ALA A 131 20.55 -7.83 -4.01
C ALA A 131 21.07 -7.71 -2.57
N LEU A 132 20.32 -7.04 -1.69
CA LEU A 132 20.66 -6.87 -0.27
C LEU A 132 19.72 -7.68 0.62
N LYS A 133 20.25 -8.22 1.71
CA LYS A 133 19.45 -8.79 2.79
C LYS A 133 18.93 -7.68 3.68
N LEU A 134 17.90 -7.99 4.47
CA LEU A 134 17.26 -7.03 5.39
C LEU A 134 18.23 -6.35 6.38
N ASN A 135 19.27 -7.05 6.80
CA ASN A 135 20.28 -6.51 7.71
C ASN A 135 21.44 -5.79 6.99
N GLU A 136 21.39 -5.66 5.68
CA GLU A 136 22.39 -4.99 4.85
C GLU A 136 21.87 -3.67 4.25
N ILE A 137 20.58 -3.37 4.40
CA ILE A 137 19.98 -2.11 3.95
C ILE A 137 20.50 -0.93 4.79
N PRO A 138 20.55 0.30 4.24
CA PRO A 138 20.92 1.48 5.01
C PRO A 138 19.97 1.70 6.19
N LYS A 139 20.38 2.59 7.12
CA LYS A 139 19.50 3.01 8.20
C LYS A 139 18.21 3.59 7.62
N ILE A 140 17.09 3.15 8.16
CA ILE A 140 15.75 3.62 7.78
C ILE A 140 15.20 4.51 8.88
N ASP A 141 14.75 5.70 8.50
CA ASP A 141 14.16 6.70 9.39
C ASP A 141 12.62 6.69 9.29
N LEU A 142 12.06 6.29 8.14
CA LEU A 142 10.63 6.25 7.89
C LEU A 142 10.23 4.96 7.16
N PHE A 143 9.25 4.26 7.71
CA PHE A 143 8.63 3.06 7.14
C PHE A 143 7.22 3.41 6.67
N LEU A 144 6.92 3.25 5.38
CA LEU A 144 5.59 3.42 4.81
C LEU A 144 4.97 2.06 4.49
N LEU A 145 3.73 1.82 4.92
CA LEU A 145 2.97 0.61 4.59
C LEU A 145 1.60 0.98 4.03
N THR A 146 1.33 0.53 2.81
CA THR A 146 0.14 0.92 2.03
C THR A 146 -1.10 0.10 2.36
N HIS A 147 -0.97 -1.22 2.55
CA HIS A 147 -2.10 -2.11 2.85
C HIS A 147 -1.65 -3.47 3.42
N ASN A 148 -2.60 -4.39 3.65
CA ASN A 148 -2.34 -5.61 4.41
C ASN A 148 -2.10 -6.89 3.60
N HIS A 149 -2.04 -6.85 2.27
CA HIS A 149 -1.75 -8.05 1.50
C HIS A 149 -0.41 -8.66 1.88
N TYR A 150 -0.22 -9.95 1.64
CA TYR A 150 0.95 -10.67 2.10
C TYR A 150 2.25 -10.27 1.41
N ASP A 151 2.15 -9.76 0.20
CA ASP A 151 3.24 -9.25 -0.63
C ASP A 151 3.57 -7.77 -0.39
N HIS A 152 2.93 -7.14 0.61
CA HIS A 152 3.20 -5.78 1.11
C HIS A 152 3.46 -5.78 2.61
N LEU A 153 2.59 -6.39 3.40
CA LEU A 153 2.76 -6.52 4.84
C LEU A 153 3.42 -7.87 5.15
N ASP A 154 4.74 -7.91 5.18
CA ASP A 154 5.53 -9.08 5.55
C ASP A 154 5.85 -9.07 7.05
N ILE A 155 5.12 -9.87 7.81
CA ILE A 155 5.30 -9.99 9.27
C ILE A 155 6.71 -10.45 9.65
N SER A 156 7.34 -11.30 8.85
CA SER A 156 8.70 -11.77 9.11
C SER A 156 9.69 -10.62 8.97
N THR A 157 9.54 -9.80 7.94
CA THR A 157 10.33 -8.59 7.74
C THR A 157 10.10 -7.60 8.87
N ILE A 158 8.83 -7.27 9.21
CA ILE A 158 8.51 -6.37 10.32
C ILE A 158 9.15 -6.86 11.63
N ARG A 159 9.04 -8.15 11.94
CA ARG A 159 9.61 -8.73 13.17
C ARG A 159 11.13 -8.62 13.24
N LYS A 160 11.82 -8.85 12.11
CA LYS A 160 13.28 -8.85 12.01
C LYS A 160 13.86 -7.48 11.63
N PHE A 161 13.01 -6.49 11.38
CA PHE A 161 13.45 -5.15 10.95
C PHE A 161 14.45 -4.57 11.95
N PRO A 162 15.63 -4.11 11.51
CA PRO A 162 16.69 -3.71 12.44
C PRO A 162 16.44 -2.35 13.10
N TYR A 163 15.68 -1.46 12.47
CA TYR A 163 15.49 -0.07 12.89
C TYR A 163 14.12 0.14 13.55
N LYS A 164 13.96 -0.31 14.80
CA LYS A 164 12.68 -0.25 15.54
C LYS A 164 12.29 1.15 16.02
N ASP A 165 13.23 2.10 16.00
CA ASP A 165 13.01 3.50 16.31
C ASP A 165 12.56 4.32 15.09
N ALA A 166 12.55 3.74 13.88
CA ALA A 166 12.01 4.38 12.69
C ALA A 166 10.55 4.79 12.91
N ASN A 167 10.16 5.95 12.37
CA ASN A 167 8.77 6.32 12.28
C ASN A 167 8.04 5.36 11.33
N VAL A 168 6.83 4.99 11.66
CA VAL A 168 5.97 4.15 10.83
C VAL A 168 4.71 4.91 10.51
N LEU A 169 4.45 5.14 9.24
CA LEU A 169 3.17 5.62 8.75
C LEU A 169 2.49 4.49 7.99
N THR A 170 1.26 4.20 8.35
CA THR A 170 0.48 3.14 7.73
C THR A 170 -0.99 3.52 7.66
N THR A 171 -1.75 2.81 6.87
CA THR A 171 -3.19 3.01 6.76
C THR A 171 -3.92 2.49 8.00
N LEU A 172 -5.16 2.94 8.20
CA LEU A 172 -5.97 2.61 9.38
C LEU A 172 -6.05 1.10 9.64
N LYS A 173 -5.94 0.76 10.94
CA LYS A 173 -6.04 -0.57 11.54
C LYS A 173 -4.86 -1.52 11.25
N LEU A 174 -3.72 -0.98 10.78
CA LEU A 174 -2.49 -1.75 10.56
C LEU A 174 -1.40 -1.53 11.62
N GLY A 175 -1.46 -0.46 12.40
CA GLY A 175 -0.45 -0.12 13.40
C GLY A 175 -0.16 -1.23 14.41
N LYS A 176 -1.15 -2.07 14.72
CA LYS A 176 -1.01 -3.23 15.61
C LYS A 176 0.09 -4.22 15.17
N TYR A 177 0.37 -4.33 13.88
CA TYR A 177 1.42 -5.22 13.37
C TYR A 177 2.81 -4.71 13.71
N PHE A 178 2.96 -3.40 13.84
CA PHE A 178 4.21 -2.75 14.21
C PHE A 178 4.40 -2.66 15.73
N THR A 179 3.39 -2.22 16.46
CA THR A 179 3.46 -2.09 17.94
C THR A 179 3.74 -3.43 18.61
N ARG A 180 3.12 -4.53 18.13
CA ARG A 180 3.39 -5.90 18.59
C ARG A 180 4.81 -6.36 18.27
N ASN A 181 5.49 -5.73 17.33
CA ASN A 181 6.86 -6.03 16.92
C ASN A 181 7.86 -4.94 17.38
N ARG A 182 7.53 -4.20 18.46
CA ARG A 182 8.39 -3.28 19.20
C ARG A 182 8.78 -1.99 18.46
N PHE A 183 8.05 -1.59 17.42
CA PHE A 183 8.17 -0.24 16.88
C PHE A 183 7.55 0.74 17.86
N LYS A 184 8.24 1.88 18.10
CA LYS A 184 7.85 2.86 19.09
C LYS A 184 6.98 3.98 18.51
N ASN A 185 7.29 4.40 17.30
CA ASN A 185 6.70 5.56 16.64
C ASN A 185 5.79 5.06 15.49
N VAL A 186 4.54 4.77 15.80
CA VAL A 186 3.58 4.21 14.83
C VAL A 186 2.35 5.11 14.76
N GLN A 187 2.06 5.61 13.56
CA GLN A 187 0.89 6.41 13.28
C GLN A 187 0.07 5.77 12.15
N GLU A 188 -1.23 5.66 12.37
CA GLU A 188 -2.20 5.26 11.36
C GLU A 188 -2.81 6.51 10.73
N LEU A 189 -2.94 6.51 9.41
CA LEU A 189 -3.51 7.61 8.64
C LEU A 189 -4.79 7.18 7.95
N ASP A 190 -5.74 8.12 7.87
CA ASP A 190 -6.88 8.06 6.99
C ASP A 190 -6.57 8.76 5.66
N TRP A 191 -7.42 8.57 4.63
CA TRP A 191 -7.23 9.29 3.37
C TRP A 191 -7.28 10.80 3.59
N PHE A 192 -6.32 11.48 2.97
CA PHE A 192 -6.07 12.93 3.05
C PHE A 192 -5.45 13.41 4.37
N ASP A 193 -5.14 12.49 5.30
CA ASP A 193 -4.34 12.87 6.45
C ASP A 193 -2.92 13.23 6.02
N GLU A 194 -2.38 14.29 6.63
CA GLU A 194 -1.05 14.83 6.38
C GLU A 194 -0.20 14.77 7.65
N VAL A 195 1.05 14.36 7.51
CA VAL A 195 2.03 14.30 8.61
C VAL A 195 3.36 14.84 8.12
N THR A 196 4.03 15.60 8.98
CA THR A 196 5.40 16.03 8.73
C THR A 196 6.36 15.17 9.54
N ILE A 197 7.31 14.53 8.86
CA ILE A 197 8.41 13.77 9.48
C ILE A 197 9.71 14.41 9.02
N ASN A 198 10.46 14.99 9.98
CA ASN A 198 11.60 15.85 9.69
C ASN A 198 11.19 16.99 8.74
N ASP A 199 11.74 17.03 7.55
CA ASP A 199 11.45 18.00 6.48
C ASP A 199 10.56 17.45 5.35
N LEU A 200 10.06 16.23 5.53
CA LEU A 200 9.14 15.60 4.59
C LEU A 200 7.68 15.82 5.00
N LYS A 201 6.87 16.28 4.07
CA LYS A 201 5.42 16.24 4.19
C LYS A 201 4.90 14.97 3.52
N ILE A 202 4.17 14.16 4.27
CA ILE A 202 3.60 12.89 3.80
C ILE A 202 2.08 12.99 3.85
N THR A 203 1.43 12.74 2.74
CA THR A 203 -0.04 12.67 2.66
C THR A 203 -0.47 11.26 2.28
N LEU A 204 -1.41 10.67 3.01
CA LEU A 204 -2.04 9.44 2.57
C LEU A 204 -3.17 9.77 1.59
N LEU A 205 -3.08 9.27 0.37
CA LEU A 205 -4.06 9.47 -0.70
C LEU A 205 -4.87 8.21 -0.98
N PRO A 206 -6.11 8.35 -1.48
CA PRO A 206 -6.93 7.21 -1.89
C PRO A 206 -6.26 6.34 -2.96
N ALA A 207 -6.55 5.05 -2.93
CA ALA A 207 -6.22 4.09 -3.99
C ALA A 207 -7.47 3.26 -4.35
N VAL A 208 -7.51 2.76 -5.57
CA VAL A 208 -8.56 1.83 -6.02
C VAL A 208 -8.05 0.41 -5.81
N HIS A 209 -8.28 -0.11 -4.60
CA HIS A 209 -7.76 -1.41 -4.20
C HIS A 209 -8.68 -2.11 -3.20
N TRP A 210 -8.16 -3.02 -2.41
CA TRP A 210 -8.87 -3.75 -1.36
C TRP A 210 -7.88 -4.30 -0.33
N SER A 211 -8.40 -4.83 0.75
CA SER A 211 -7.56 -5.43 1.79
C SER A 211 -8.11 -6.78 2.24
N LYS A 212 -7.23 -7.75 2.45
CA LYS A 212 -7.56 -9.06 3.01
C LYS A 212 -6.31 -9.81 3.44
N ARG A 213 -6.37 -10.45 4.60
CA ARG A 213 -5.30 -11.30 5.11
C ARG A 213 -5.82 -12.59 5.75
N SER A 214 -7.11 -12.66 6.04
CA SER A 214 -7.78 -13.84 6.60
C SER A 214 -9.11 -14.09 5.90
N LEU A 215 -9.81 -15.15 6.31
CA LEU A 215 -11.13 -15.48 5.73
C LEU A 215 -12.22 -14.44 6.08
N THR A 216 -12.02 -13.66 7.14
CA THR A 216 -13.08 -12.82 7.73
C THR A 216 -12.74 -11.33 7.79
N ASP A 217 -11.61 -10.89 7.21
CA ASP A 217 -11.12 -9.51 7.35
C ASP A 217 -11.14 -8.70 6.05
N THR A 218 -11.84 -9.18 5.02
CA THR A 218 -11.97 -8.43 3.75
C THR A 218 -12.44 -7.01 4.01
N ASN A 219 -11.62 -6.04 3.53
CA ASN A 219 -11.83 -4.60 3.65
C ASN A 219 -11.98 -4.07 5.09
N LYS A 220 -11.46 -4.79 6.08
CA LYS A 220 -11.46 -4.34 7.49
C LYS A 220 -10.27 -3.44 7.84
N THR A 221 -9.27 -3.32 6.97
CA THR A 221 -8.17 -2.36 7.07
C THR A 221 -8.20 -1.45 5.86
N LEU A 222 -7.72 -0.23 6.00
CA LEU A 222 -7.64 0.72 4.89
C LEU A 222 -6.47 0.37 3.97
N TRP A 223 -6.47 0.94 2.78
CA TRP A 223 -5.40 0.94 1.79
C TRP A 223 -5.21 2.35 1.23
N GLY A 224 -4.08 2.65 0.62
CA GLY A 224 -3.84 3.98 0.06
C GLY A 224 -2.45 4.14 -0.54
N ASN A 225 -2.27 5.28 -1.19
CA ASN A 225 -1.03 5.74 -1.79
C ASN A 225 -0.36 6.76 -0.86
N PHE A 226 0.95 6.92 -0.93
CA PHE A 226 1.65 7.97 -0.22
C PHE A 226 2.18 9.03 -1.19
N LEU A 227 1.78 10.28 -0.98
CA LEU A 227 2.44 11.45 -1.58
C LEU A 227 3.53 11.92 -0.63
N ILE A 228 4.75 12.00 -1.12
CA ILE A 228 5.94 12.42 -0.37
C ILE A 228 6.40 13.74 -0.98
N GLU A 229 6.42 14.80 -0.17
CA GLU A 229 6.83 16.14 -0.59
C GLU A 229 8.11 16.56 0.15
N HIS A 230 9.11 16.99 -0.61
CA HIS A 230 10.39 17.47 -0.10
C HIS A 230 10.96 18.57 -1.00
N ASN A 231 11.30 19.73 -0.45
CA ASN A 231 11.93 20.85 -1.18
C ASN A 231 11.21 21.22 -2.50
N GLY A 232 9.87 21.22 -2.48
CA GLY A 232 9.05 21.53 -3.64
C GLY A 232 8.96 20.40 -4.69
N LYS A 233 9.57 19.25 -4.43
CA LYS A 233 9.45 18.04 -5.25
C LYS A 233 8.45 17.08 -4.65
N LYS A 234 7.73 16.35 -5.51
CA LYS A 234 6.66 15.42 -5.13
C LYS A 234 6.87 14.06 -5.75
N ILE A 235 6.83 13.04 -4.90
CA ILE A 235 6.87 11.63 -5.29
C ILE A 235 5.55 10.99 -4.87
N LEU A 236 4.80 10.46 -5.83
CA LEU A 236 3.63 9.63 -5.58
C LEU A 236 4.06 8.16 -5.55
N PHE A 237 4.03 7.54 -4.40
CA PHE A 237 4.12 6.10 -4.26
C PHE A 237 2.70 5.52 -4.35
N ALA A 238 2.26 5.28 -5.58
CA ALA A 238 1.00 4.61 -5.89
C ALA A 238 1.26 3.10 -5.96
N CYS A 239 1.18 2.46 -4.82
CA CYS A 239 1.39 1.02 -4.67
C CYS A 239 0.34 0.22 -5.49
N ASP A 240 -0.31 -0.75 -4.91
CA ASP A 240 -1.35 -1.50 -5.63
C ASP A 240 -2.61 -0.64 -5.80
N THR A 241 -2.93 -0.37 -7.05
CA THR A 241 -4.14 0.36 -7.43
C THR A 241 -4.63 -0.01 -8.82
N GLY A 242 -5.94 0.03 -9.02
CA GLY A 242 -6.57 0.10 -10.35
C GLY A 242 -6.75 1.54 -10.80
N ILE A 243 -7.32 1.71 -11.99
CA ILE A 243 -7.73 3.02 -12.53
C ILE A 243 -8.95 3.56 -11.76
N GLY A 244 -9.12 4.89 -11.75
CA GLY A 244 -10.30 5.54 -11.18
C GLY A 244 -10.22 7.06 -11.32
N ASP A 245 -11.38 7.71 -11.30
CA ASP A 245 -11.50 9.17 -11.42
C ASP A 245 -10.76 9.93 -10.31
N ILE A 246 -10.54 9.26 -9.18
CA ILE A 246 -9.79 9.81 -8.04
C ILE A 246 -8.39 10.31 -8.42
N TYR A 247 -7.74 9.71 -9.43
CA TYR A 247 -6.41 10.16 -9.86
C TYR A 247 -6.45 11.51 -10.56
N LYS A 248 -7.54 11.83 -11.27
CA LYS A 248 -7.75 13.17 -11.81
C LYS A 248 -7.86 14.20 -10.67
N GLU A 249 -8.64 13.88 -9.63
CA GLU A 249 -8.78 14.75 -8.45
C GLU A 249 -7.43 14.92 -7.72
N ILE A 250 -6.65 13.84 -7.60
CA ILE A 250 -5.30 13.88 -7.02
C ILE A 250 -4.40 14.80 -7.86
N GLY A 251 -4.41 14.65 -9.18
CA GLY A 251 -3.64 15.51 -10.09
C GLY A 251 -4.02 16.98 -10.00
N GLU A 252 -5.32 17.28 -9.96
CA GLU A 252 -5.83 18.65 -9.83
C GLU A 252 -5.46 19.30 -8.49
N LYS A 253 -5.53 18.53 -7.39
CA LYS A 253 -5.31 19.05 -6.03
C LYS A 253 -3.84 19.09 -5.61
N TYR A 254 -3.08 18.06 -5.99
CA TYR A 254 -1.71 17.85 -5.51
C TYR A 254 -0.64 18.00 -6.58
N GLY A 255 -1.03 18.05 -7.86
CA GLY A 255 -0.08 18.23 -8.97
C GLY A 255 0.63 19.58 -8.99
N PRO A 256 1.67 19.73 -9.80
CA PRO A 256 2.31 18.66 -10.57
C PRO A 256 3.06 17.67 -9.66
N ILE A 257 3.14 16.42 -10.07
CA ILE A 257 3.91 15.35 -9.41
C ILE A 257 5.17 15.11 -10.24
N ASP A 258 6.34 15.15 -9.59
CA ASP A 258 7.62 15.00 -10.31
C ASP A 258 7.93 13.54 -10.65
N ILE A 259 7.54 12.59 -9.76
CA ILE A 259 7.78 11.16 -9.94
C ILE A 259 6.55 10.38 -9.45
N SER A 260 6.03 9.49 -10.31
CA SER A 260 4.99 8.54 -9.95
C SER A 260 5.53 7.11 -10.01
N ILE A 261 5.46 6.40 -8.89
CA ILE A 261 5.82 4.97 -8.77
C ILE A 261 4.53 4.19 -8.75
N ILE A 262 4.17 3.56 -9.87
CA ILE A 262 2.86 2.94 -10.08
C ILE A 262 3.04 1.45 -10.41
N ASN A 263 2.14 0.60 -9.90
CA ASN A 263 2.12 -0.81 -10.25
C ASN A 263 1.73 -1.01 -11.73
N ILE A 264 2.38 -1.96 -12.39
CA ILE A 264 2.10 -2.32 -13.80
C ILE A 264 1.90 -3.83 -13.99
N GLY A 265 1.77 -4.57 -12.87
CA GLY A 265 1.88 -6.04 -12.88
C GLY A 265 0.62 -6.79 -13.31
N ALA A 266 -0.51 -6.12 -13.51
CA ALA A 266 -1.75 -6.77 -13.91
C ALA A 266 -1.99 -6.71 -15.42
N TYR A 267 -0.95 -6.96 -16.19
CA TYR A 267 -0.98 -6.75 -17.63
C TYR A 267 -2.01 -7.63 -18.35
N ASN A 268 -2.07 -8.90 -18.07
CA ASN A 268 -3.04 -9.80 -18.70
C ASN A 268 -3.17 -11.13 -17.97
N PHE A 269 -4.30 -11.36 -17.36
CA PHE A 269 -4.61 -12.65 -16.75
C PHE A 269 -5.34 -13.62 -17.69
N TYR A 270 -5.42 -13.31 -18.99
CA TYR A 270 -5.95 -14.25 -19.97
C TYR A 270 -5.03 -15.49 -20.05
N PRO A 271 -5.56 -16.72 -20.10
CA PRO A 271 -6.97 -17.10 -20.14
C PRO A 271 -7.63 -17.30 -18.77
N ILE A 272 -6.97 -16.88 -17.68
CA ILE A 272 -7.44 -17.12 -16.31
C ILE A 272 -8.63 -16.22 -15.98
N MET A 273 -8.60 -14.99 -16.51
CA MET A 273 -9.69 -14.03 -16.41
C MET A 273 -10.15 -13.63 -17.82
N PRO A 274 -11.45 -13.58 -18.10
CA PRO A 274 -11.96 -13.06 -19.37
C PRO A 274 -11.45 -11.63 -19.59
N TYR A 275 -11.07 -11.31 -20.81
CA TYR A 275 -10.55 -9.99 -21.22
C TYR A 275 -11.48 -8.81 -20.87
N LYS A 276 -12.76 -9.07 -20.61
CA LYS A 276 -13.75 -8.06 -20.21
C LYS A 276 -13.63 -7.62 -18.74
N ASP A 277 -13.00 -8.43 -17.89
CA ASP A 277 -12.76 -8.06 -16.50
C ASP A 277 -11.36 -7.42 -16.40
N LYS A 278 -11.24 -6.20 -16.90
CA LYS A 278 -10.06 -5.37 -16.61
C LYS A 278 -9.81 -5.42 -15.12
N SER A 279 -8.55 -5.56 -14.73
CA SER A 279 -8.19 -5.59 -13.33
C SER A 279 -8.65 -4.30 -12.66
N THR A 280 -9.70 -4.37 -11.86
CA THR A 280 -10.21 -3.22 -11.10
C THR A 280 -9.30 -2.81 -9.94
N PHE A 281 -8.26 -3.59 -9.64
CA PHE A 281 -7.44 -3.42 -8.44
C PHE A 281 -5.94 -3.28 -8.72
N HIS A 282 -5.52 -3.43 -9.98
CA HIS A 282 -4.15 -3.27 -10.45
C HIS A 282 -4.17 -2.65 -11.82
N THR A 283 -3.22 -1.79 -12.11
CA THR A 283 -3.03 -1.21 -13.44
C THR A 283 -2.11 -2.07 -14.30
N ASN A 284 -2.35 -2.07 -15.60
CA ASN A 284 -1.38 -2.45 -16.63
C ASN A 284 -0.53 -1.23 -17.02
N PRO A 285 0.51 -1.36 -17.88
CA PRO A 285 1.37 -0.24 -18.26
C PRO A 285 0.62 0.95 -18.88
N GLU A 286 -0.35 0.71 -19.75
CA GLU A 286 -1.15 1.75 -20.41
C GLU A 286 -2.05 2.48 -19.41
N GLU A 287 -2.68 1.74 -18.51
CA GLU A 287 -3.51 2.29 -17.43
C GLU A 287 -2.66 3.09 -16.44
N ALA A 288 -1.46 2.61 -16.10
CA ALA A 288 -0.54 3.34 -15.23
C ALA A 288 -0.13 4.68 -15.84
N LEU A 289 0.15 4.73 -17.15
CA LEU A 289 0.43 5.98 -17.87
C LEU A 289 -0.77 6.94 -17.90
N SER A 290 -2.00 6.41 -17.84
CA SER A 290 -3.21 7.26 -17.87
C SER A 290 -3.51 7.94 -16.54
N ILE A 291 -2.92 7.47 -15.44
CA ILE A 291 -3.11 8.00 -14.09
C ILE A 291 -1.86 8.69 -13.53
N ALA A 292 -0.75 8.71 -14.29
CA ALA A 292 0.52 9.30 -13.90
C ALA A 292 0.54 10.84 -13.94
#